data_3994101e2531300c80ddd11c3a26bbda
#
_entry.id   3994101e2531300c80ddd11c3a26bbda
#
_cell.length_a   1.000
_cell.length_b   1.000
_cell.length_c   1.000
_cell.angle_alpha   90.00
_cell.angle_beta   90.00
_cell.angle_gamma   90.00
#
_symmetry.space_group_name_H-M   'P 1'
#
loop_
_entity.id
_entity.type
_entity.pdbx_description
1 polymer ?
#
loop_
_entity_poly.entity_id
_entity_poly.type
_entity_poly.pdbx_seq_one_letter_code
_entity_poly.pdbx_strand_id
1 'polypeptide(L)'
;MTELGWVLLALVAWLATGLVTAAVFVTRGGHRNLLWYLVGGLLGPLFVPIAVERGRAAPQRIDVRSRAPAPTGPGLRVLVGLDGSPDSDRALRAVANALTGTTSELVLVTVTDPDLVDLEAHAERQRARRMLDEIASALPDGLADASTEVVAGHPADAILAVADARDVDLLVIGRRGPGLDEKLLGSVAAELAQRSSRAILLGSLPGR
;
A
#
# COMPACT_ATOMS: atom_id res chain seq x y z
N MET A 1 7.66 43.25 -24.07
CA MET A 1 6.98 41.93 -24.23
C MET A 1 5.55 42.25 -24.63
N THR A 2 5.08 41.63 -25.71
CA THR A 2 3.71 41.88 -26.21
C THR A 2 2.70 41.23 -25.26
N GLU A 3 1.46 41.72 -25.20
CA GLU A 3 0.34 41.11 -24.43
C GLU A 3 0.23 39.60 -24.67
N LEU A 4 0.46 39.16 -25.92
CA LEU A 4 0.50 37.77 -26.32
C LEU A 4 1.59 36.97 -25.57
N GLY A 5 2.74 37.60 -25.31
CA GLY A 5 3.85 36.96 -24.61
C GLY A 5 3.49 36.64 -23.13
N TRP A 6 2.78 37.53 -22.46
CA TRP A 6 2.32 37.34 -21.09
C TRP A 6 1.25 36.23 -21.01
N VAL A 7 0.34 36.18 -21.98
CA VAL A 7 -0.70 35.13 -22.06
C VAL A 7 -0.08 33.73 -22.27
N LEU A 8 0.89 33.62 -23.19
CA LEU A 8 1.60 32.38 -23.43
C LEU A 8 2.39 31.91 -22.19
N LEU A 9 3.06 32.83 -21.51
CA LEU A 9 3.80 32.50 -20.30
C LEU A 9 2.89 32.03 -19.18
N ALA A 10 1.73 32.67 -18.98
CA ALA A 10 0.73 32.25 -18.03
C ALA A 10 0.16 30.85 -18.34
N LEU A 11 -0.10 30.56 -19.63
CA LEU A 11 -0.59 29.26 -20.06
C LEU A 11 0.44 28.14 -19.81
N VAL A 12 1.70 28.40 -20.12
CA VAL A 12 2.79 27.45 -19.87
C VAL A 12 2.95 27.19 -18.36
N ALA A 13 2.93 28.24 -17.54
CA ALA A 13 3.00 28.12 -16.09
C ALA A 13 1.80 27.33 -15.53
N TRP A 14 0.60 27.57 -16.06
CA TRP A 14 -0.62 26.84 -15.70
C TRP A 14 -0.49 25.34 -15.97
N LEU A 15 -0.13 24.98 -17.19
CA LEU A 15 0.07 23.59 -17.62
C LEU A 15 1.19 22.91 -16.84
N ALA A 16 2.32 23.60 -16.64
CA ALA A 16 3.47 23.05 -15.90
C ALA A 16 3.09 22.74 -14.45
N THR A 17 2.40 23.65 -13.77
CA THR A 17 1.94 23.45 -12.39
C THR A 17 1.00 22.25 -12.29
N GLY A 18 0.05 22.13 -13.21
CA GLY A 18 -0.89 21.01 -13.24
C GLY A 18 -0.22 19.67 -13.49
N LEU A 19 0.73 19.61 -14.45
CA LEU A 19 1.47 18.40 -14.76
C LEU A 19 2.41 17.97 -13.62
N VAL A 20 3.11 18.91 -12.98
CA VAL A 20 3.96 18.63 -11.82
C VAL A 20 3.12 18.08 -10.66
N THR A 21 1.98 18.72 -10.38
CA THR A 21 1.07 18.25 -9.32
C THR A 21 0.52 16.86 -9.64
N ALA A 22 0.13 16.60 -10.89
CA ALA A 22 -0.33 15.27 -11.33
C ALA A 22 0.80 14.23 -11.21
N ALA A 23 2.04 14.56 -11.58
CA ALA A 23 3.18 13.67 -11.45
C ALA A 23 3.44 13.32 -9.98
N VAL A 24 3.43 14.31 -9.08
CA VAL A 24 3.58 14.08 -7.63
C VAL A 24 2.43 13.23 -7.08
N PHE A 25 1.21 13.50 -7.51
CA PHE A 25 0.02 12.75 -7.10
C PHE A 25 0.09 11.29 -7.56
N VAL A 26 0.42 11.04 -8.82
CA VAL A 26 0.55 9.69 -9.38
C VAL A 26 1.69 8.91 -8.72
N THR A 27 2.87 9.54 -8.54
CA THR A 27 4.05 8.86 -7.98
C THR A 27 3.94 8.59 -6.49
N ARG A 28 3.32 9.50 -5.72
CA ARG A 28 3.11 9.34 -4.27
C ARG A 28 1.81 8.61 -3.93
N GLY A 29 0.77 8.78 -4.74
CA GLY A 29 -0.54 8.19 -4.51
C GLY A 29 -0.69 6.74 -4.98
N GLY A 30 0.32 6.16 -5.65
CA GLY A 30 0.21 4.80 -6.21
C GLY A 30 -0.80 4.66 -7.36
N HIS A 31 -1.35 5.78 -7.83
CA HIS A 31 -2.33 5.82 -8.92
C HIS A 31 -1.65 5.52 -10.24
N ARG A 32 -2.07 4.49 -10.95
CA ARG A 32 -1.47 4.08 -12.24
C ARG A 32 -2.19 4.63 -13.47
N ASN A 33 -3.25 5.43 -13.28
CA ASN A 33 -4.07 5.88 -14.40
C ASN A 33 -3.49 7.15 -15.05
N LEU A 34 -3.16 7.05 -16.34
CA LEU A 34 -2.62 8.15 -17.15
C LEU A 34 -3.58 9.34 -17.27
N LEU A 35 -4.89 9.11 -17.05
CA LEU A 35 -5.93 10.15 -17.05
C LEU A 35 -5.63 11.30 -16.07
N TRP A 36 -4.92 11.03 -14.96
CA TRP A 36 -4.56 12.05 -13.99
C TRP A 36 -3.63 13.13 -14.55
N TYR A 37 -2.78 12.79 -15.53
CA TYR A 37 -1.95 13.79 -16.22
C TYR A 37 -2.79 14.69 -17.13
N LEU A 38 -3.82 14.16 -17.79
CA LEU A 38 -4.74 14.96 -18.59
C LEU A 38 -5.58 15.89 -17.70
N VAL A 39 -6.11 15.37 -16.61
CA VAL A 39 -6.89 16.16 -15.64
C VAL A 39 -6.03 17.23 -14.98
N GLY A 40 -4.80 16.89 -14.57
CA GLY A 40 -3.86 17.86 -13.99
C GLY A 40 -3.47 18.96 -14.98
N GLY A 41 -3.15 18.60 -16.23
CA GLY A 41 -2.83 19.57 -17.26
C GLY A 41 -4.00 20.53 -17.56
N LEU A 42 -5.22 20.01 -17.64
CA LEU A 42 -6.42 20.81 -17.92
C LEU A 42 -6.77 21.75 -16.74
N LEU A 43 -6.76 21.23 -15.52
CA LEU A 43 -7.13 21.99 -14.32
C LEU A 43 -6.00 22.88 -13.80
N GLY A 44 -4.74 22.63 -14.20
CA GLY A 44 -3.60 23.43 -13.74
C GLY A 44 -3.50 23.52 -12.22
N PRO A 45 -3.33 24.72 -11.65
CA PRO A 45 -3.24 24.89 -10.20
C PRO A 45 -4.50 24.52 -9.43
N LEU A 46 -5.67 24.47 -10.07
CA LEU A 46 -6.92 24.02 -9.44
C LEU A 46 -6.91 22.51 -9.14
N PHE A 47 -6.00 21.75 -9.73
CA PHE A 47 -5.82 20.34 -9.41
C PHE A 47 -5.18 20.11 -8.04
N VAL A 48 -4.44 21.08 -7.50
CA VAL A 48 -3.74 20.97 -6.20
C VAL A 48 -4.69 20.61 -5.04
N PRO A 49 -5.80 21.33 -4.79
CA PRO A 49 -6.71 20.96 -3.70
C PRO A 49 -7.34 19.60 -3.90
N ILE A 50 -7.67 19.21 -5.14
CA ILE A 50 -8.25 17.90 -5.45
C ILE A 50 -7.24 16.79 -5.16
N ALA A 51 -5.98 16.97 -5.57
CA ALA A 51 -4.90 16.02 -5.31
C ALA A 51 -4.62 15.86 -3.80
N VAL A 52 -4.67 16.98 -3.04
CA VAL A 52 -4.47 16.94 -1.58
C VAL A 52 -5.61 16.25 -0.86
N GLU A 53 -6.84 16.52 -1.25
CA GLU A 53 -8.03 15.93 -0.61
C GLU A 53 -8.13 14.43 -0.87
N ARG A 54 -7.90 13.99 -2.12
CA ARG A 54 -7.88 12.55 -2.45
C ARG A 54 -6.68 11.81 -1.86
N GLY A 55 -5.52 12.45 -1.77
CA GLY A 55 -4.37 11.87 -1.08
C GLY A 55 -4.56 11.72 0.43
N ARG A 56 -5.58 12.38 1.01
CA ARG A 56 -5.96 12.27 2.44
C ARG A 56 -7.18 11.37 2.67
N ALA A 57 -7.75 10.77 1.64
CA ALA A 57 -8.86 9.86 1.80
C ALA A 57 -8.48 8.74 2.80
N ALA A 58 -9.22 8.66 3.91
CA ALA A 58 -8.97 7.65 4.93
C ALA A 58 -9.08 6.25 4.34
N PRO A 59 -8.14 5.34 4.67
CA PRO A 59 -8.20 3.96 4.20
C PRO A 59 -9.52 3.30 4.57
N GLN A 60 -10.17 2.67 3.61
CA GLN A 60 -11.41 1.95 3.85
C GLN A 60 -11.13 0.45 4.00
N ARG A 61 -11.44 -0.10 5.17
CA ARG A 61 -11.46 -1.55 5.37
C ARG A 61 -12.65 -2.13 4.61
N ILE A 62 -12.36 -2.91 3.57
CA ILE A 62 -13.39 -3.47 2.70
C ILE A 62 -13.84 -4.83 3.19
N ASP A 63 -12.89 -5.65 3.63
CA ASP A 63 -13.16 -7.01 4.10
C ASP A 63 -12.17 -7.38 5.21
N VAL A 64 -12.72 -7.76 6.33
CA VAL A 64 -11.95 -8.21 7.50
C VAL A 64 -12.45 -9.60 7.86
N ARG A 65 -11.57 -10.59 7.77
CA ARG A 65 -11.86 -11.94 8.22
C ARG A 65 -10.91 -12.30 9.36
N SER A 66 -11.42 -12.35 10.57
CA SER A 66 -10.71 -12.90 11.72
C SER A 66 -11.04 -14.38 11.82
N ARG A 67 -10.05 -15.24 11.65
CA ARG A 67 -10.17 -16.68 11.95
C ARG A 67 -9.88 -16.95 13.43
N ALA A 68 -9.05 -16.13 14.05
CA ALA A 68 -8.70 -16.27 15.45
C ALA A 68 -9.63 -15.48 16.36
N PRO A 69 -9.97 -15.98 17.57
CA PRO A 69 -10.43 -15.14 18.67
C PRO A 69 -9.36 -14.07 18.98
N ALA A 70 -9.78 -12.95 19.59
CA ALA A 70 -8.84 -11.91 20.01
C ALA A 70 -7.65 -12.52 20.76
N PRO A 71 -6.39 -12.10 20.49
CA PRO A 71 -5.21 -12.68 21.10
C PRO A 71 -5.31 -12.56 22.62
N THR A 72 -5.25 -13.69 23.31
CA THR A 72 -5.41 -13.78 24.76
C THR A 72 -4.11 -14.08 25.51
N GLY A 73 -2.98 -14.17 24.79
CA GLY A 73 -1.68 -14.58 25.35
C GLY A 73 -0.54 -13.58 25.09
N PRO A 74 0.58 -13.72 25.83
CA PRO A 74 1.80 -13.00 25.53
C PRO A 74 2.36 -13.45 24.17
N GLY A 75 2.79 -12.52 23.34
CA GLY A 75 3.37 -12.78 22.03
C GLY A 75 3.32 -11.55 21.14
N LEU A 76 4.05 -11.59 20.04
CA LEU A 76 4.11 -10.51 19.08
C LEU A 76 2.84 -10.47 18.21
N ARG A 77 2.31 -9.29 17.99
CA ARG A 77 1.30 -9.02 16.96
C ARG A 77 2.01 -8.58 15.70
N VAL A 78 1.91 -9.40 14.67
CA VAL A 78 2.66 -9.22 13.42
C VAL A 78 1.71 -8.92 12.28
N LEU A 79 1.95 -7.84 11.54
CA LEU A 79 1.25 -7.52 10.31
C LEU A 79 2.16 -7.77 9.12
N VAL A 80 1.69 -8.53 8.15
CA VAL A 80 2.40 -8.79 6.89
C VAL A 80 1.65 -8.15 5.74
N GLY A 81 2.29 -7.18 5.08
CA GLY A 81 1.78 -6.57 3.85
C GLY A 81 2.14 -7.42 2.63
N LEU A 82 1.12 -7.83 1.88
CA LEU A 82 1.21 -8.71 0.72
C LEU A 82 0.71 -8.00 -0.53
N ASP A 83 1.55 -7.95 -1.56
CA ASP A 83 1.25 -7.35 -2.86
C ASP A 83 1.40 -8.35 -4.02
N GLY A 84 1.57 -9.64 -3.69
CA GLY A 84 1.81 -10.71 -4.65
C GLY A 84 3.22 -10.68 -5.26
N SER A 85 4.14 -9.86 -4.75
CA SER A 85 5.53 -9.86 -5.18
C SER A 85 6.33 -10.99 -4.54
N PRO A 86 7.40 -11.48 -5.20
CA PRO A 86 8.29 -12.49 -4.60
C PRO A 86 8.97 -12.01 -3.30
N ASP A 87 9.13 -10.69 -3.12
CA ASP A 87 9.71 -10.12 -1.90
C ASP A 87 8.73 -10.16 -0.73
N SER A 88 7.43 -9.90 -0.96
CA SER A 88 6.39 -10.02 0.07
C SER A 88 6.18 -11.48 0.50
N ASP A 89 6.19 -12.42 -0.45
CA ASP A 89 6.13 -13.86 -0.16
C ASP A 89 7.31 -14.34 0.67
N ARG A 90 8.49 -13.79 0.41
CA ARG A 90 9.69 -14.12 1.18
C ARG A 90 9.65 -13.54 2.58
N ALA A 91 9.15 -12.31 2.72
CA ALA A 91 8.94 -11.68 4.01
C ALA A 91 8.03 -12.53 4.89
N LEU A 92 6.91 -13.02 4.32
CA LEU A 92 5.99 -13.91 5.02
C LEU A 92 6.66 -15.24 5.43
N ARG A 93 7.42 -15.87 4.51
CA ARG A 93 8.15 -17.10 4.85
C ARG A 93 9.20 -16.90 5.95
N ALA A 94 9.88 -15.76 5.97
CA ALA A 94 10.82 -15.44 7.04
C ALA A 94 10.12 -15.35 8.40
N VAL A 95 8.94 -14.72 8.45
CA VAL A 95 8.12 -14.67 9.65
C VAL A 95 7.62 -16.05 10.06
N ALA A 96 7.09 -16.82 9.12
CA ALA A 96 6.59 -18.18 9.39
C ALA A 96 7.68 -19.09 9.98
N ASN A 97 8.91 -18.97 9.49
CA ASN A 97 10.03 -19.80 9.98
C ASN A 97 10.63 -19.28 11.31
N ALA A 98 10.68 -17.97 11.52
CA ALA A 98 11.41 -17.38 12.64
C ALA A 98 10.53 -17.12 13.87
N LEU A 99 9.24 -16.86 13.67
CA LEU A 99 8.35 -16.35 14.72
C LEU A 99 7.21 -17.32 15.09
N THR A 100 7.20 -18.54 14.53
CA THR A 100 6.25 -19.58 14.94
C THR A 100 6.40 -19.85 16.45
N GLY A 101 5.29 -19.80 17.18
CA GLY A 101 5.26 -20.00 18.63
C GLY A 101 5.57 -18.73 19.47
N THR A 102 5.99 -17.64 18.83
CA THR A 102 6.17 -16.34 19.51
C THR A 102 5.15 -15.29 19.05
N THR A 103 4.38 -15.61 18.02
CA THR A 103 3.34 -14.72 17.45
C THR A 103 2.02 -15.02 18.14
N SER A 104 1.41 -14.00 18.74
CA SER A 104 0.07 -14.07 19.33
C SER A 104 -1.03 -13.76 18.32
N GLU A 105 -0.74 -12.90 17.34
CA GLU A 105 -1.64 -12.56 16.24
C GLU A 105 -0.85 -12.34 14.95
N LEU A 106 -1.28 -12.98 13.87
CA LEU A 106 -0.78 -12.73 12.51
C LEU A 106 -1.89 -12.11 11.66
N VAL A 107 -1.63 -10.93 11.12
CA VAL A 107 -2.55 -10.21 10.24
C VAL A 107 -1.94 -10.12 8.84
N LEU A 108 -2.61 -10.71 7.85
CA LEU A 108 -2.23 -10.62 6.45
C LEU A 108 -3.04 -9.51 5.79
N VAL A 109 -2.38 -8.51 5.23
CA VAL A 109 -3.04 -7.36 4.63
C VAL A 109 -2.63 -7.21 3.18
N THR A 110 -3.60 -6.98 2.31
CA THR A 110 -3.38 -6.49 0.95
C THR A 110 -4.16 -5.21 0.72
N VAL A 111 -3.56 -4.31 -0.05
CA VAL A 111 -4.15 -3.00 -0.34
C VAL A 111 -4.52 -2.94 -1.82
N THR A 112 -5.75 -2.52 -2.07
CA THR A 112 -6.31 -2.35 -3.42
C THR A 112 -6.41 -0.87 -3.78
N ASP A 113 -6.38 -0.57 -5.08
CA ASP A 113 -6.51 0.79 -5.58
C ASP A 113 -7.93 1.33 -5.29
N PRO A 114 -8.06 2.48 -4.60
CA PRO A 114 -9.36 3.08 -4.29
C PRO A 114 -10.05 3.71 -5.51
N ASP A 115 -9.31 3.98 -6.61
CA ASP A 115 -9.82 4.71 -7.78
C ASP A 115 -10.38 3.79 -8.88
N LEU A 116 -10.41 2.49 -8.65
CA LEU A 116 -10.99 1.56 -9.61
C LEU A 116 -12.51 1.71 -9.72
N VAL A 117 -13.02 1.64 -10.93
CA VAL A 117 -14.46 1.67 -11.21
C VAL A 117 -15.11 0.37 -10.72
N ASP A 118 -16.39 0.42 -10.35
CA ASP A 118 -17.12 -0.64 -9.64
C ASP A 118 -16.82 -2.08 -10.08
N LEU A 119 -16.78 -2.36 -11.39
CA LEU A 119 -16.54 -3.71 -11.90
C LEU A 119 -15.09 -4.15 -11.73
N GLU A 120 -14.14 -3.27 -11.99
CA GLU A 120 -12.71 -3.53 -11.84
C GLU A 120 -12.34 -3.64 -10.36
N ALA A 121 -12.89 -2.75 -9.53
CA ALA A 121 -12.75 -2.79 -8.09
C ALA A 121 -13.27 -4.12 -7.50
N HIS A 122 -14.41 -4.60 -7.98
CA HIS A 122 -14.95 -5.88 -7.53
C HIS A 122 -14.05 -7.06 -7.91
N ALA A 123 -13.55 -7.08 -9.14
CA ALA A 123 -12.64 -8.13 -9.61
C ALA A 123 -11.30 -8.12 -8.87
N GLU A 124 -10.74 -6.94 -8.59
CA GLU A 124 -9.50 -6.82 -7.84
C GLU A 124 -9.67 -7.26 -6.38
N ARG A 125 -10.73 -6.83 -5.71
CA ARG A 125 -11.06 -7.28 -4.35
C ARG A 125 -11.21 -8.80 -4.27
N GLN A 126 -11.84 -9.41 -5.27
CA GLN A 126 -11.97 -10.88 -5.31
C GLN A 126 -10.63 -11.58 -5.53
N ARG A 127 -9.72 -11.01 -6.35
CA ARG A 127 -8.36 -11.53 -6.54
C ARG A 127 -7.55 -11.40 -5.25
N ALA A 128 -7.60 -10.24 -4.61
CA ALA A 128 -6.95 -9.98 -3.34
C ALA A 128 -7.40 -10.96 -2.24
N ARG A 129 -8.69 -11.22 -2.14
CA ARG A 129 -9.24 -12.22 -1.21
C ARG A 129 -8.73 -13.61 -1.48
N ARG A 130 -8.82 -14.08 -2.73
CA ARG A 130 -8.33 -15.41 -3.11
C ARG A 130 -6.86 -15.58 -2.77
N MET A 131 -6.04 -14.59 -3.10
CA MET A 131 -4.62 -14.59 -2.76
C MET A 131 -4.39 -14.72 -1.24
N LEU A 132 -5.09 -13.92 -0.43
CA LEU A 132 -4.98 -14.00 1.03
C LEU A 132 -5.48 -15.34 1.59
N ASP A 133 -6.60 -15.86 1.07
CA ASP A 133 -7.17 -17.15 1.49
C ASP A 133 -6.24 -18.33 1.14
N GLU A 134 -5.62 -18.32 -0.05
CA GLU A 134 -4.62 -19.29 -0.48
C GLU A 134 -3.39 -19.24 0.41
N ILE A 135 -2.86 -18.05 0.68
CA ILE A 135 -1.69 -17.86 1.54
C ILE A 135 -2.00 -18.30 2.98
N ALA A 136 -3.13 -17.88 3.54
CA ALA A 136 -3.54 -18.24 4.90
C ALA A 136 -3.73 -19.76 5.06
N SER A 137 -4.25 -20.43 4.04
CA SER A 137 -4.43 -21.89 4.05
C SER A 137 -3.11 -22.68 3.94
N ALA A 138 -2.06 -22.06 3.41
CA ALA A 138 -0.74 -22.65 3.25
C ALA A 138 0.21 -22.37 4.43
N LEU A 139 -0.24 -21.60 5.44
CA LEU A 139 0.56 -21.34 6.63
C LEU A 139 0.72 -22.60 7.48
N PRO A 140 1.89 -22.74 8.14
CA PRO A 140 2.11 -23.86 9.05
C PRO A 140 1.17 -23.80 10.27
N ASP A 141 0.97 -24.97 10.90
CA ASP A 141 0.24 -25.09 12.16
C ASP A 141 0.81 -24.10 13.20
N GLY A 142 -0.06 -23.41 13.93
CA GLY A 142 0.32 -22.34 14.87
C GLY A 142 0.32 -20.94 14.28
N LEU A 143 0.22 -20.80 12.94
CA LEU A 143 -0.05 -19.53 12.24
C LEU A 143 -1.30 -19.62 11.35
N ALA A 144 -1.94 -20.81 11.31
CA ALA A 144 -3.10 -21.08 10.46
C ALA A 144 -4.34 -20.22 10.80
N ASP A 145 -4.39 -19.66 12.00
CA ASP A 145 -5.46 -18.77 12.46
C ASP A 145 -5.22 -17.29 12.08
N ALA A 146 -4.38 -17.03 11.09
CA ALA A 146 -4.10 -15.68 10.63
C ALA A 146 -5.38 -14.94 10.21
N SER A 147 -5.50 -13.70 10.65
CA SER A 147 -6.54 -12.78 10.18
C SER A 147 -6.16 -12.23 8.81
N THR A 148 -7.13 -12.06 7.91
CA THR A 148 -6.91 -11.50 6.57
C THR A 148 -7.71 -10.22 6.41
N GLU A 149 -7.10 -9.16 5.88
CA GLU A 149 -7.75 -7.88 5.62
C GLU A 149 -7.45 -7.37 4.21
N VAL A 150 -8.51 -7.00 3.48
CA VAL A 150 -8.42 -6.26 2.23
C VAL A 150 -8.83 -4.82 2.50
N VAL A 151 -7.93 -3.89 2.20
CA VAL A 151 -8.12 -2.45 2.46
C VAL A 151 -7.98 -1.69 1.15
N ALA A 152 -8.84 -0.70 0.89
CA ALA A 152 -8.66 0.23 -0.22
C ALA A 152 -8.03 1.52 0.31
N GLY A 153 -7.05 2.05 -0.42
CA GLY A 153 -6.40 3.29 -0.06
C GLY A 153 -4.95 3.38 -0.52
N HIS A 154 -4.28 4.44 -0.06
CA HIS A 154 -2.85 4.55 -0.25
C HIS A 154 -2.13 3.46 0.57
N PRO A 155 -1.23 2.67 -0.01
CA PRO A 155 -0.69 1.47 0.64
C PRO A 155 -0.06 1.72 2.01
N ALA A 156 0.77 2.75 2.16
CA ALA A 156 1.41 3.04 3.44
C ALA A 156 0.39 3.49 4.50
N ASP A 157 -0.58 4.33 4.13
CA ASP A 157 -1.64 4.79 5.04
C ASP A 157 -2.54 3.64 5.47
N ALA A 158 -2.90 2.75 4.52
CA ALA A 158 -3.72 1.59 4.79
C ALA A 158 -3.04 0.62 5.76
N ILE A 159 -1.76 0.32 5.53
CA ILE A 159 -0.97 -0.55 6.40
C ILE A 159 -0.84 0.05 7.80
N LEU A 160 -0.51 1.34 7.91
CA LEU A 160 -0.40 2.02 9.21
C LEU A 160 -1.74 2.05 9.96
N ALA A 161 -2.85 2.34 9.26
CA ALA A 161 -4.17 2.35 9.87
C ALA A 161 -4.59 0.97 10.40
N VAL A 162 -4.27 -0.12 9.68
CA VAL A 162 -4.50 -1.47 10.19
C VAL A 162 -3.59 -1.77 11.37
N ALA A 163 -2.31 -1.40 11.30
CA ALA A 163 -1.35 -1.60 12.36
C ALA A 163 -1.77 -0.89 13.66
N ASP A 164 -2.29 0.34 13.55
CA ASP A 164 -2.82 1.08 14.71
C ASP A 164 -4.07 0.42 15.28
N ALA A 165 -5.00 0.02 14.43
CA ALA A 165 -6.26 -0.58 14.87
C ALA A 165 -6.10 -1.99 15.47
N ARG A 166 -5.01 -2.69 15.14
CA ARG A 166 -4.68 -4.04 15.66
C ARG A 166 -3.59 -4.00 16.73
N ASP A 167 -3.09 -2.81 17.09
CA ASP A 167 -2.01 -2.63 18.05
C ASP A 167 -0.80 -3.53 17.74
N VAL A 168 -0.34 -3.48 16.49
CA VAL A 168 0.71 -4.32 15.91
C VAL A 168 2.08 -3.93 16.48
N ASP A 169 2.91 -4.91 16.80
CA ASP A 169 4.28 -4.70 17.29
C ASP A 169 5.30 -4.68 16.14
N LEU A 170 5.08 -5.51 15.10
CA LEU A 170 6.01 -5.72 14.00
C LEU A 170 5.30 -5.63 12.65
N LEU A 171 5.78 -4.74 11.79
CA LEU A 171 5.39 -4.66 10.39
C LEU A 171 6.36 -5.49 9.53
N VAL A 172 5.83 -6.30 8.63
CA VAL A 172 6.60 -7.13 7.72
C VAL A 172 6.14 -6.86 6.29
N ILE A 173 7.05 -6.45 5.43
CA ILE A 173 6.74 -6.08 4.06
C ILE A 173 7.83 -6.55 3.10
N GLY A 174 7.48 -6.72 1.83
CA GLY A 174 8.46 -6.87 0.77
C GLY A 174 9.32 -5.62 0.65
N ARG A 175 10.62 -5.79 0.44
CA ARG A 175 11.52 -4.66 0.18
C ARG A 175 11.11 -3.91 -1.09
N ARG A 176 10.55 -4.61 -2.07
CA ARG A 176 10.17 -4.09 -3.40
C ARG A 176 8.79 -4.59 -3.77
N GLY A 177 8.05 -3.76 -4.48
CA GLY A 177 6.83 -4.15 -5.15
C GLY A 177 7.08 -4.78 -6.53
N PRO A 178 6.02 -5.22 -7.22
CA PRO A 178 6.12 -5.82 -8.54
C PRO A 178 6.82 -4.90 -9.56
N GLY A 179 7.83 -5.44 -10.28
CA GLY A 179 8.46 -4.76 -11.42
C GLY A 179 9.53 -3.70 -11.08
N LEU A 180 9.99 -3.62 -9.84
CA LEU A 180 11.08 -2.70 -9.45
C LEU A 180 12.46 -3.36 -9.55
N ASP A 181 13.46 -2.53 -9.92
CA ASP A 181 14.86 -2.93 -10.08
C ASP A 181 15.49 -3.35 -8.73
N GLU A 182 16.47 -4.27 -8.75
CA GLU A 182 17.05 -4.90 -7.55
C GLU A 182 17.71 -3.92 -6.57
N LYS A 183 18.10 -2.75 -7.03
CA LYS A 183 18.86 -1.77 -6.23
C LYS A 183 17.99 -0.77 -5.46
N LEU A 184 16.70 -0.69 -5.77
CA LEU A 184 15.83 0.35 -5.21
C LEU A 184 14.96 -0.20 -4.08
N LEU A 185 14.77 0.60 -3.05
CA LEU A 185 13.75 0.39 -2.03
C LEU A 185 12.39 0.81 -2.63
N GLY A 186 11.37 -0.03 -2.47
CA GLY A 186 10.01 0.29 -2.91
C GLY A 186 9.46 1.54 -2.18
N SER A 187 8.62 2.31 -2.86
CA SER A 187 8.03 3.53 -2.29
C SER A 187 7.27 3.28 -0.99
N VAL A 188 6.50 2.20 -0.93
CA VAL A 188 5.75 1.81 0.28
C VAL A 188 6.69 1.46 1.42
N ALA A 189 7.74 0.68 1.15
CA ALA A 189 8.73 0.30 2.16
C ALA A 189 9.49 1.53 2.69
N ALA A 190 9.87 2.47 1.81
CA ALA A 190 10.53 3.70 2.18
C ALA A 190 9.62 4.61 3.03
N GLU A 191 8.36 4.74 2.65
CA GLU A 191 7.39 5.56 3.37
C GLU A 191 7.06 4.99 4.75
N LEU A 192 6.85 3.68 4.85
CA LEU A 192 6.63 3.01 6.13
C LEU A 192 7.85 3.16 7.05
N ALA A 193 9.07 3.02 6.51
CA ALA A 193 10.30 3.20 7.29
C ALA A 193 10.45 4.62 7.85
N GLN A 194 9.91 5.64 7.17
CA GLN A 194 9.94 7.03 7.65
C GLN A 194 8.83 7.36 8.65
N ARG A 195 7.67 6.72 8.54
CA ARG A 195 6.45 7.13 9.25
C ARG A 195 6.08 6.20 10.40
N SER A 196 6.49 4.95 10.37
CA SER A 196 6.16 3.98 11.42
C SER A 196 7.02 4.18 12.65
N SER A 197 6.39 4.14 13.82
CA SER A 197 7.07 4.03 15.11
C SER A 197 7.35 2.58 15.52
N ARG A 198 6.87 1.61 14.73
CA ARG A 198 7.01 0.17 14.99
C ARG A 198 8.24 -0.41 14.32
N ALA A 199 8.69 -1.56 14.82
CA ALA A 199 9.72 -2.33 14.14
C ALA A 199 9.25 -2.76 12.74
N ILE A 200 10.15 -2.69 11.75
CA ILE A 200 9.87 -3.09 10.37
C ILE A 200 10.88 -4.13 9.92
N LEU A 201 10.37 -5.25 9.43
CA LEU A 201 11.15 -6.28 8.77
C LEU A 201 10.94 -6.19 7.25
N LEU A 202 12.03 -6.03 6.50
CA LEU A 202 12.02 -5.97 5.05
C LEU A 202 12.46 -7.31 4.46
N GLY A 203 11.53 -8.02 3.79
CA GLY A 203 11.86 -9.20 3.02
C GLY A 203 12.50 -8.84 1.69
N SER A 204 13.66 -9.41 1.37
CA SER A 204 14.32 -9.23 0.09
C SER A 204 14.85 -10.53 -0.48
N LEU A 205 14.93 -10.62 -1.82
CA LEU A 205 15.71 -11.66 -2.48
C LEU A 205 17.19 -11.41 -2.20
N PRO A 206 18.02 -12.44 -1.89
CA PRO A 206 19.45 -12.27 -1.96
C PRO A 206 19.79 -11.84 -3.38
N GLY A 207 20.54 -10.74 -3.53
CA GLY A 207 21.05 -10.33 -4.83
C GLY A 207 21.85 -11.49 -5.46
N ARG A 208 21.59 -11.75 -6.75
CA ARG A 208 22.45 -12.63 -7.55
C ARG A 208 23.72 -11.92 -7.92
#